data_5de11754f87577b389d3fa476175d979
#
_entry.id   5de11754f87577b389d3fa476175d979
#
_cell.length_a   1.000
_cell.length_b   1.000
_cell.length_c   1.000
_cell.angle_alpha   90.00
_cell.angle_beta   90.00
_cell.angle_gamma   90.00
#
_symmetry.space_group_name_H-M   'P 1'
#
loop_
_entity.id
_entity.type
_entity.pdbx_description
1 polymer ?
#
loop_
_entity_poly.entity_id
_entity_poly.type
_entity_poly.pdbx_seq_one_letter_code
_entity_poly.pdbx_strand_id
1 'polypeptide(L)'
;MRQNKIITRFSILLGVLFFWGNSFAQISLSINQQTIKQIIPQIEKTSGYNVFYTDKLPNLDTRKDLHVSNAPLEAILKELFKGTKITFEIKPNKQVLLFQQANKPSGNRKQVPSKLLVEAESFDRKGGWVVDQQFMDLMGSPYLMAHGMGVPVEDASTTISFPEDGTYYVFVRTYNWTSPWYDGKGPGKFTLAVDNKKLPVVLGDEGKQWMWQPAGTVSVKAGSSSLTLKDLTGFNGRCDAIYFTTEKWQLPP
;
A
#
# COMPACT_ATOMS: atom_id res chain seq x y z
N MET A 1 37.04 -56.37 -44.49
CA MET A 1 36.55 -55.97 -43.17
C MET A 1 37.16 -54.64 -42.81
N ARG A 2 36.41 -53.52 -42.92
CA ARG A 2 36.86 -52.18 -42.59
C ARG A 2 36.04 -51.75 -41.34
N GLN A 3 36.74 -51.50 -40.27
CA GLN A 3 36.11 -50.93 -39.03
C GLN A 3 36.01 -49.41 -39.17
N ASN A 4 34.81 -48.89 -39.12
CA ASN A 4 34.58 -47.45 -39.03
C ASN A 4 34.60 -47.02 -37.54
N LYS A 5 35.57 -46.18 -37.17
CA LYS A 5 35.67 -45.45 -35.90
C LYS A 5 34.75 -44.25 -35.96
N ILE A 6 33.68 -44.26 -35.15
CA ILE A 6 32.87 -43.07 -34.92
C ILE A 6 33.54 -42.21 -33.84
N ILE A 7 33.99 -41.01 -34.25
CA ILE A 7 34.51 -40.00 -33.33
C ILE A 7 33.35 -39.16 -32.84
N THR A 8 32.94 -39.36 -31.59
CA THR A 8 31.95 -38.53 -30.92
C THR A 8 32.63 -37.24 -30.47
N ARG A 9 32.29 -36.14 -31.11
CA ARG A 9 32.73 -34.79 -30.69
C ARG A 9 31.83 -34.35 -29.51
N PHE A 10 32.40 -34.27 -28.34
CA PHE A 10 31.81 -33.63 -27.17
C PHE A 10 32.00 -32.12 -27.35
N SER A 11 30.90 -31.43 -27.67
CA SER A 11 30.85 -29.96 -27.64
C SER A 11 30.61 -29.54 -26.20
N ILE A 12 31.63 -29.02 -25.53
CA ILE A 12 31.50 -28.35 -24.23
C ILE A 12 30.90 -26.99 -24.49
N LEU A 13 29.59 -26.84 -24.16
CA LEU A 13 28.89 -25.57 -24.15
C LEU A 13 29.28 -24.81 -22.88
N LEU A 14 30.28 -23.91 -23.02
CA LEU A 14 30.66 -23.01 -21.92
C LEU A 14 29.56 -21.97 -21.70
N GLY A 15 28.67 -22.24 -20.75
CA GLY A 15 27.66 -21.30 -20.31
C GLY A 15 28.31 -20.12 -19.60
N VAL A 16 28.45 -18.98 -20.29
CA VAL A 16 28.83 -17.71 -19.67
C VAL A 16 27.64 -17.23 -18.84
N LEU A 17 27.66 -17.48 -17.53
CA LEU A 17 26.77 -16.85 -16.56
C LEU A 17 27.14 -15.36 -16.50
N PHE A 18 26.39 -14.52 -17.22
CA PHE A 18 26.39 -13.09 -16.99
C PHE A 18 25.85 -12.81 -15.58
N PHE A 19 26.72 -12.72 -14.61
CA PHE A 19 26.43 -12.03 -13.37
C PHE A 19 26.20 -10.56 -13.72
N TRP A 20 24.95 -10.12 -13.71
CA TRP A 20 24.62 -8.71 -13.62
C TRP A 20 25.03 -8.22 -12.22
N GLY A 21 26.31 -7.96 -12.06
CA GLY A 21 26.83 -7.26 -10.89
C GLY A 21 26.33 -5.81 -10.99
N ASN A 22 25.44 -5.42 -10.10
CA ASN A 22 25.19 -4.03 -9.82
C ASN A 22 26.53 -3.43 -9.39
N SER A 23 27.18 -2.69 -10.27
CA SER A 23 28.42 -1.97 -9.99
C SER A 23 28.08 -0.79 -9.08
N PHE A 24 27.97 -1.06 -7.78
CA PHE A 24 27.90 0.01 -6.79
C PHE A 24 29.26 0.70 -6.78
N ALA A 25 29.28 2.00 -6.98
CA ALA A 25 30.48 2.81 -6.84
C ALA A 25 31.08 2.55 -5.45
N GLN A 26 32.29 2.00 -5.44
CA GLN A 26 33.02 1.75 -4.21
C GLN A 26 33.76 3.03 -3.84
N ILE A 27 33.54 3.49 -2.62
CA ILE A 27 33.96 4.80 -2.13
C ILE A 27 34.96 4.61 -0.99
N SER A 28 36.04 5.39 -1.03
CA SER A 28 36.99 5.50 0.09
C SER A 28 37.00 6.92 0.61
N LEU A 29 36.78 7.09 1.91
CA LEU A 29 36.78 8.38 2.60
C LEU A 29 37.50 8.27 3.92
N SER A 30 38.33 9.29 4.25
CA SER A 30 38.99 9.41 5.55
C SER A 30 38.77 10.81 6.09
N ILE A 31 37.91 10.94 7.06
CA ILE A 31 37.41 12.21 7.62
C ILE A 31 37.56 12.17 9.13
N ASN A 32 38.11 13.25 9.71
CA ASN A 32 38.27 13.39 11.15
C ASN A 32 37.53 14.65 11.62
N GLN A 33 36.74 14.51 12.69
CA GLN A 33 36.09 15.58 13.45
C GLN A 33 35.34 16.63 12.60
N GLN A 34 34.73 16.22 11.50
CA GLN A 34 33.89 17.09 10.69
C GLN A 34 32.38 16.92 11.04
N THR A 35 31.60 17.97 10.85
CA THR A 35 30.17 17.88 11.01
C THR A 35 29.55 17.08 9.88
N ILE A 36 28.41 16.43 10.16
CA ILE A 36 27.66 15.71 9.11
C ILE A 36 27.36 16.62 7.93
N LYS A 37 27.01 17.90 8.18
CA LYS A 37 26.78 18.89 7.14
C LYS A 37 28.03 19.14 6.25
N GLN A 38 29.23 19.02 6.79
CA GLN A 38 30.51 19.16 6.05
C GLN A 38 30.89 17.86 5.33
N ILE A 39 30.45 16.71 5.80
CA ILE A 39 30.76 15.40 5.23
C ILE A 39 29.88 15.10 4.00
N ILE A 40 28.59 15.52 4.02
CA ILE A 40 27.64 15.27 2.93
C ILE A 40 28.18 15.68 1.56
N PRO A 41 28.71 16.90 1.33
CA PRO A 41 29.23 17.30 0.02
C PRO A 41 30.42 16.46 -0.45
N GLN A 42 31.19 15.88 0.47
CA GLN A 42 32.32 15.01 0.11
C GLN A 42 31.80 13.63 -0.36
N ILE A 43 30.73 13.14 0.26
CA ILE A 43 30.05 11.92 -0.17
C ILE A 43 29.43 12.14 -1.56
N GLU A 44 28.75 13.27 -1.80
CA GLU A 44 28.18 13.63 -3.11
C GLU A 44 29.25 13.63 -4.20
N LYS A 45 30.36 14.32 -3.96
CA LYS A 45 31.47 14.43 -4.91
C LYS A 45 32.09 13.07 -5.24
N THR A 46 32.21 12.19 -4.24
CA THR A 46 32.88 10.89 -4.42
C THR A 46 31.93 9.81 -4.96
N SER A 47 30.67 9.85 -4.61
CA SER A 47 29.65 8.86 -5.02
C SER A 47 28.97 9.19 -6.34
N GLY A 48 28.90 10.46 -6.71
CA GLY A 48 28.08 10.95 -7.80
C GLY A 48 26.57 10.92 -7.52
N TYR A 49 26.18 10.84 -6.25
CA TYR A 49 24.80 10.95 -5.80
C TYR A 49 24.55 12.37 -5.26
N ASN A 50 23.33 12.87 -5.44
CA ASN A 50 22.88 14.12 -4.85
C ASN A 50 22.12 13.83 -3.55
N VAL A 51 22.44 14.55 -2.47
CA VAL A 51 21.84 14.34 -1.15
C VAL A 51 20.88 15.50 -0.83
N PHE A 52 19.61 15.15 -0.61
CA PHE A 52 18.55 16.11 -0.31
C PHE A 52 18.13 16.02 1.15
N TYR A 53 18.13 17.16 1.82
CA TYR A 53 17.67 17.30 3.21
C TYR A 53 17.23 18.71 3.51
N THR A 54 16.56 18.92 4.65
CA THR A 54 16.18 20.25 5.15
C THR A 54 17.16 20.69 6.21
N ASP A 55 17.44 22.00 6.30
CA ASP A 55 18.31 22.55 7.35
C ASP A 55 17.76 22.36 8.78
N LYS A 56 16.49 21.96 8.90
CA LYS A 56 15.84 21.62 10.18
C LYS A 56 16.11 20.18 10.62
N LEU A 57 16.85 19.39 9.82
CA LEU A 57 17.17 18.01 10.17
C LEU A 57 18.07 17.97 11.43
N PRO A 58 17.73 17.21 12.47
CA PRO A 58 18.53 17.16 13.69
C PRO A 58 19.89 16.51 13.44
N ASN A 59 20.85 16.78 14.29
CA ASN A 59 22.19 16.20 14.29
C ASN A 59 23.10 16.56 13.09
N LEU A 60 22.74 17.50 12.21
CA LEU A 60 23.59 17.92 11.09
C LEU A 60 24.93 18.51 11.56
N ASP A 61 24.96 19.15 12.72
CA ASP A 61 26.16 19.75 13.34
C ASP A 61 26.95 18.76 14.23
N THR A 62 26.48 17.49 14.33
CA THR A 62 27.22 16.46 15.06
C THR A 62 28.52 16.15 14.33
N ARG A 63 29.65 16.19 15.07
CA ARG A 63 30.96 15.84 14.54
C ARG A 63 31.14 14.33 14.49
N LYS A 64 31.73 13.84 13.41
CA LYS A 64 31.97 12.42 13.14
C LYS A 64 33.38 12.20 12.63
N ASP A 65 33.92 11.07 12.97
CA ASP A 65 35.06 10.45 12.29
C ASP A 65 34.49 9.39 11.33
N LEU A 66 34.94 9.37 10.09
CA LEU A 66 34.47 8.44 9.08
C LEU A 66 35.67 7.91 8.27
N HIS A 67 36.06 6.67 8.54
CA HIS A 67 37.15 5.99 7.84
C HIS A 67 36.58 4.77 7.12
N VAL A 68 36.40 4.87 5.83
CA VAL A 68 35.87 3.79 4.99
C VAL A 68 36.77 3.58 3.79
N SER A 69 37.01 2.33 3.45
CA SER A 69 37.80 1.93 2.29
C SER A 69 37.00 0.97 1.44
N ASN A 70 36.84 1.30 0.16
CA ASN A 70 36.20 0.44 -0.81
C ASN A 70 34.78 -0.02 -0.38
N ALA A 71 33.97 0.90 0.15
CA ALA A 71 32.65 0.62 0.72
C ALA A 71 31.51 1.11 -0.21
N PRO A 72 30.39 0.39 -0.28
CA PRO A 72 29.22 0.87 -1.00
C PRO A 72 28.59 2.06 -0.27
N LEU A 73 27.95 2.98 -1.02
CA LEU A 73 27.33 4.20 -0.48
C LEU A 73 26.40 3.92 0.71
N GLU A 74 25.60 2.85 0.64
CA GLU A 74 24.67 2.48 1.72
C GLU A 74 25.38 2.20 3.04
N ALA A 75 26.54 1.52 3.00
CA ALA A 75 27.33 1.22 4.20
C ALA A 75 27.93 2.50 4.81
N ILE A 76 28.38 3.41 3.94
CA ILE A 76 28.93 4.73 4.36
C ILE A 76 27.85 5.55 5.05
N LEU A 77 26.66 5.64 4.48
CA LEU A 77 25.54 6.38 5.07
C LEU A 77 25.06 5.75 6.40
N LYS A 78 25.04 4.41 6.48
CA LYS A 78 24.73 3.71 7.73
C LYS A 78 25.75 4.05 8.86
N GLU A 79 27.02 4.08 8.55
CA GLU A 79 28.06 4.43 9.53
C GLU A 79 28.02 5.91 9.90
N LEU A 80 27.85 6.80 8.92
CA LEU A 80 27.75 8.25 9.13
C LEU A 80 26.59 8.59 10.08
N PHE A 81 25.42 8.00 9.86
CA PHE A 81 24.21 8.32 10.64
C PHE A 81 24.01 7.46 11.88
N LYS A 82 24.91 6.53 12.17
CA LYS A 82 24.88 5.71 13.39
C LYS A 82 24.88 6.58 14.65
N GLY A 83 23.91 6.33 15.54
CA GLY A 83 23.73 7.10 16.76
C GLY A 83 23.14 8.50 16.57
N THR A 84 22.65 8.83 15.38
CA THR A 84 21.91 10.05 15.10
C THR A 84 20.41 9.76 14.93
N LYS A 85 19.62 10.84 14.83
CA LYS A 85 18.19 10.74 14.48
C LYS A 85 17.94 10.90 12.98
N ILE A 86 18.97 10.68 12.15
CA ILE A 86 18.88 10.78 10.69
C ILE A 86 18.73 9.36 10.13
N THR A 87 17.81 9.20 9.21
CA THR A 87 17.68 8.04 8.32
C THR A 87 17.72 8.47 6.87
N PHE A 88 17.90 7.52 5.95
CA PHE A 88 18.04 7.82 4.53
C PHE A 88 17.32 6.82 3.64
N GLU A 89 17.03 7.26 2.43
CA GLU A 89 16.51 6.44 1.34
C GLU A 89 17.32 6.73 0.07
N ILE A 90 17.85 5.67 -0.56
CA ILE A 90 18.58 5.78 -1.84
C ILE A 90 17.60 5.50 -2.97
N LYS A 91 17.46 6.46 -3.89
CA LYS A 91 16.57 6.36 -5.06
C LYS A 91 17.34 5.92 -6.32
N PRO A 92 16.66 5.25 -7.29
CA PRO A 92 17.32 4.75 -8.51
C PRO A 92 17.98 5.83 -9.38
N ASN A 93 17.54 7.09 -9.29
CA ASN A 93 18.02 8.24 -10.06
C ASN A 93 19.25 8.94 -9.44
N LYS A 94 20.07 8.23 -8.68
CA LYS A 94 21.24 8.75 -7.95
C LYS A 94 20.90 9.87 -6.96
N GLN A 95 19.80 9.74 -6.26
CA GLN A 95 19.39 10.65 -5.20
C GLN A 95 19.38 9.93 -3.86
N VAL A 96 19.79 10.64 -2.83
CA VAL A 96 19.67 10.21 -1.42
C VAL A 96 18.79 11.22 -0.71
N LEU A 97 17.72 10.76 -0.10
CA LEU A 97 16.86 11.59 0.74
C LEU A 97 17.20 11.34 2.20
N LEU A 98 17.50 12.41 2.95
CA LEU A 98 17.69 12.33 4.39
C LEU A 98 16.44 12.88 5.10
N PHE A 99 16.00 12.15 6.11
CA PHE A 99 14.88 12.56 6.95
C PHE A 99 15.12 12.17 8.40
N GLN A 100 14.39 12.81 9.28
CA GLN A 100 14.47 12.48 10.70
C GLN A 100 13.92 11.08 10.90
N GLN A 101 14.70 10.21 11.51
CA GLN A 101 14.21 8.92 11.97
C GLN A 101 13.01 9.18 12.87
N ALA A 102 11.82 8.78 12.45
CA ALA A 102 10.67 8.81 13.34
C ALA A 102 11.06 8.00 14.57
N ASN A 103 11.09 8.65 15.73
CA ASN A 103 11.30 7.94 16.97
C ASN A 103 10.26 6.82 16.97
N LYS A 104 10.71 5.55 17.07
CA LYS A 104 9.80 4.46 17.39
C LYS A 104 9.07 4.92 18.66
N PRO A 105 7.76 5.17 18.64
CA PRO A 105 7.10 5.80 19.77
C PRO A 105 7.13 4.84 20.95
N SER A 106 8.07 5.10 21.84
CA SER A 106 7.97 4.67 23.22
C SER A 106 7.05 5.69 23.89
N GLY A 107 5.79 5.33 24.09
CA GLY A 107 4.85 6.04 24.95
C GLY A 107 4.11 7.21 24.26
N ASN A 108 2.84 6.98 23.94
CA ASN A 108 1.75 7.99 23.90
C ASN A 108 1.82 9.13 22.88
N ARG A 109 2.20 8.87 21.63
CA ARG A 109 1.68 9.68 20.51
C ARG A 109 0.25 9.21 20.23
N LYS A 110 -0.71 10.14 20.22
CA LYS A 110 -1.97 9.90 19.49
C LYS A 110 -1.57 9.49 18.08
N GLN A 111 -1.65 8.19 17.78
CA GLN A 111 -1.44 7.69 16.43
C GLN A 111 -2.45 8.40 15.54
N VAL A 112 -1.99 9.08 14.49
CA VAL A 112 -2.92 9.57 13.46
C VAL A 112 -3.54 8.33 12.86
N PRO A 113 -4.86 8.17 12.92
CA PRO A 113 -5.50 6.95 12.42
C PRO A 113 -5.24 6.77 10.94
N SER A 114 -4.87 5.58 10.55
CA SER A 114 -4.82 5.22 9.14
C SER A 114 -6.22 5.12 8.58
N LYS A 115 -6.42 5.75 7.42
CA LYS A 115 -7.72 5.84 6.74
C LYS A 115 -7.55 5.46 5.27
N LEU A 116 -8.50 4.70 4.74
CA LEU A 116 -8.55 4.33 3.33
C LEU A 116 -10.01 4.40 2.88
N LEU A 117 -10.28 5.21 1.85
CA LEU A 117 -11.57 5.29 1.18
C LEU A 117 -11.45 4.63 -0.20
N VAL A 118 -12.41 3.79 -0.53
CA VAL A 118 -12.50 3.09 -1.82
C VAL A 118 -13.89 3.32 -2.39
N GLU A 119 -13.96 4.02 -3.52
CA GLU A 119 -15.21 4.21 -4.26
C GLU A 119 -15.55 2.91 -5.00
N ALA A 120 -16.78 2.43 -4.86
CA ALA A 120 -17.16 1.12 -5.39
C ALA A 120 -17.15 1.08 -6.92
N GLU A 121 -17.53 2.16 -7.59
CA GLU A 121 -17.50 2.27 -9.05
C GLU A 121 -16.08 2.20 -9.63
N SER A 122 -15.05 2.43 -8.81
CA SER A 122 -13.64 2.31 -9.22
C SER A 122 -13.13 0.87 -9.24
N PHE A 123 -13.91 -0.12 -8.82
CA PHE A 123 -13.48 -1.52 -8.81
C PHE A 123 -12.99 -1.99 -10.18
N ASP A 124 -11.88 -2.71 -10.23
CA ASP A 124 -11.25 -3.22 -11.45
C ASP A 124 -12.16 -4.20 -12.20
N ARG A 125 -12.83 -5.08 -11.46
CA ARG A 125 -13.78 -6.07 -11.95
C ARG A 125 -15.13 -5.84 -11.29
N LYS A 126 -16.13 -5.50 -12.08
CA LYS A 126 -17.48 -5.23 -11.58
C LYS A 126 -18.35 -6.50 -11.51
N GLY A 127 -17.90 -7.62 -12.11
CA GLY A 127 -18.69 -8.85 -12.19
C GLY A 127 -20.06 -8.58 -12.81
N GLY A 128 -21.11 -8.96 -12.09
CA GLY A 128 -22.49 -8.67 -12.50
C GLY A 128 -23.06 -7.38 -11.90
N TRP A 129 -22.23 -6.57 -11.19
CA TRP A 129 -22.66 -5.27 -10.68
C TRP A 129 -22.59 -4.21 -11.77
N VAL A 130 -23.58 -3.34 -11.81
CA VAL A 130 -23.68 -2.23 -12.75
C VAL A 130 -23.38 -0.90 -12.07
N VAL A 131 -22.77 0.03 -12.82
CA VAL A 131 -22.59 1.41 -12.36
C VAL A 131 -23.91 2.15 -12.56
N ASP A 132 -24.50 2.66 -11.48
CA ASP A 132 -25.75 3.42 -11.49
C ASP A 132 -25.49 4.86 -11.06
N GLN A 133 -26.18 5.80 -11.71
CA GLN A 133 -26.02 7.24 -11.55
C GLN A 133 -27.29 7.93 -10.99
N GLN A 134 -28.29 7.17 -10.61
CA GLN A 134 -29.60 7.71 -10.23
C GLN A 134 -29.54 8.73 -9.08
N PHE A 135 -28.55 8.62 -8.19
CA PHE A 135 -28.41 9.47 -7.01
C PHE A 135 -27.18 10.39 -7.04
N MET A 136 -26.58 10.62 -8.20
CA MET A 136 -25.37 11.47 -8.32
C MET A 136 -25.57 12.87 -7.76
N ASP A 137 -26.76 13.47 -7.89
CA ASP A 137 -27.06 14.80 -7.34
C ASP A 137 -27.01 14.85 -5.81
N LEU A 138 -27.23 13.70 -5.16
CA LEU A 138 -27.17 13.57 -3.70
C LEU A 138 -25.83 13.08 -3.19
N MET A 139 -25.14 12.26 -4.00
CA MET A 139 -23.96 11.50 -3.58
C MET A 139 -22.66 12.15 -4.03
N GLY A 140 -22.68 12.85 -5.15
CA GLY A 140 -21.50 13.41 -5.82
C GLY A 140 -20.74 12.41 -6.68
N SER A 141 -21.09 11.12 -6.63
CA SER A 141 -20.49 10.03 -7.41
C SER A 141 -21.53 8.99 -7.81
N PRO A 142 -21.27 8.17 -8.86
CA PRO A 142 -22.04 6.96 -9.13
C PRO A 142 -21.76 5.89 -8.08
N TYR A 143 -22.52 4.79 -8.10
CA TYR A 143 -22.36 3.67 -7.18
C TYR A 143 -22.50 2.34 -7.91
N LEU A 144 -22.11 1.23 -7.27
CA LEU A 144 -22.38 -0.12 -7.79
C LEU A 144 -23.73 -0.65 -7.30
N MET A 145 -24.49 -1.27 -8.21
CA MET A 145 -25.78 -1.90 -7.95
C MET A 145 -25.81 -3.34 -8.46
N ALA A 146 -26.21 -4.27 -7.59
CA ALA A 146 -26.37 -5.70 -7.91
C ALA A 146 -27.74 -5.93 -8.57
N HIS A 147 -27.85 -5.76 -9.89
CA HIS A 147 -29.10 -5.86 -10.64
C HIS A 147 -29.29 -7.26 -11.25
N GLY A 148 -29.67 -8.22 -10.41
CA GLY A 148 -29.81 -9.64 -10.80
C GLY A 148 -31.25 -10.16 -10.95
N MET A 149 -32.26 -9.30 -10.77
CA MET A 149 -33.68 -9.68 -10.86
C MET A 149 -34.05 -10.87 -9.97
N GLY A 150 -33.49 -10.92 -8.77
CA GLY A 150 -33.73 -11.99 -7.79
C GLY A 150 -32.72 -13.15 -7.86
N VAL A 151 -31.74 -13.07 -8.73
CA VAL A 151 -30.63 -14.03 -8.82
C VAL A 151 -29.35 -13.31 -8.45
N PRO A 152 -28.57 -13.81 -7.47
CA PRO A 152 -27.30 -13.21 -7.12
C PRO A 152 -26.38 -13.04 -8.33
N VAL A 153 -25.77 -11.87 -8.47
CA VAL A 153 -24.86 -11.55 -9.57
C VAL A 153 -23.42 -11.97 -9.23
N GLU A 154 -22.55 -12.02 -10.25
CA GLU A 154 -21.12 -12.28 -10.04
C GLU A 154 -20.49 -11.21 -9.14
N ASP A 155 -19.51 -11.62 -8.32
CA ASP A 155 -18.80 -10.80 -7.38
C ASP A 155 -18.04 -9.65 -8.08
N ALA A 156 -18.11 -8.44 -7.52
CA ALA A 156 -17.23 -7.35 -7.91
C ALA A 156 -15.97 -7.38 -7.04
N SER A 157 -14.80 -7.10 -7.64
CA SER A 157 -13.53 -7.16 -6.93
C SER A 157 -12.52 -6.12 -7.41
N THR A 158 -11.65 -5.71 -6.49
CA THR A 158 -10.50 -4.84 -6.78
C THR A 158 -9.35 -5.16 -5.84
N THR A 159 -8.17 -4.60 -6.13
CA THR A 159 -7.01 -4.65 -5.24
C THR A 159 -6.84 -3.30 -4.56
N ILE A 160 -6.73 -3.31 -3.24
CA ILE A 160 -6.50 -2.12 -2.42
C ILE A 160 -5.16 -2.25 -1.69
N SER A 161 -4.59 -1.11 -1.24
CA SER A 161 -3.32 -1.12 -0.50
C SER A 161 -3.51 -0.50 0.88
N PHE A 162 -3.31 -1.30 1.92
CA PHE A 162 -3.33 -0.82 3.29
C PHE A 162 -2.00 -0.14 3.65
N PRO A 163 -2.03 1.06 4.25
CA PRO A 163 -0.81 1.82 4.56
C PRO A 163 0.02 1.23 5.70
N GLU A 164 -0.61 0.50 6.61
CA GLU A 164 0.07 -0.12 7.77
C GLU A 164 -0.60 -1.41 8.23
N ASP A 165 0.14 -2.21 9.00
CA ASP A 165 -0.40 -3.37 9.70
C ASP A 165 -1.41 -2.92 10.76
N GLY A 166 -2.53 -3.62 10.89
CA GLY A 166 -3.46 -3.28 11.96
C GLY A 166 -4.84 -3.90 11.83
N THR A 167 -5.67 -3.56 12.80
CA THR A 167 -7.10 -3.85 12.76
C THR A 167 -7.85 -2.60 12.32
N TYR A 168 -8.56 -2.70 11.21
CA TYR A 168 -9.37 -1.64 10.66
C TYR A 168 -10.85 -1.87 10.96
N TYR A 169 -11.54 -0.83 11.38
CA TYR A 169 -12.99 -0.74 11.41
C TYR A 169 -13.48 -0.40 10.02
N VAL A 170 -14.48 -1.14 9.55
CA VAL A 170 -14.95 -1.07 8.17
C VAL A 170 -16.37 -0.54 8.14
N PHE A 171 -16.60 0.45 7.28
CA PHE A 171 -17.92 1.03 7.03
C PHE A 171 -18.17 0.99 5.51
N VAL A 172 -19.43 0.73 5.16
CA VAL A 172 -19.87 0.74 3.76
C VAL A 172 -21.01 1.74 3.61
N ARG A 173 -20.88 2.65 2.64
CA ARG A 173 -21.96 3.56 2.29
C ARG A 173 -22.94 2.84 1.39
N THR A 174 -24.16 2.69 1.88
CA THR A 174 -25.19 1.85 1.25
C THR A 174 -26.58 2.44 1.45
N TYR A 175 -27.56 1.92 0.71
CA TYR A 175 -28.94 2.38 0.74
C TYR A 175 -29.91 1.22 0.61
N ASN A 176 -30.85 1.13 1.55
CA ASN A 176 -32.02 0.27 1.42
C ASN A 176 -33.06 0.94 0.49
N TRP A 177 -33.02 0.59 -0.78
CA TRP A 177 -33.83 1.24 -1.83
C TRP A 177 -35.34 1.06 -1.66
N THR A 178 -35.82 0.07 -0.87
CA THR A 178 -37.24 -0.14 -0.59
C THR A 178 -37.75 0.74 0.55
N SER A 179 -36.88 1.41 1.30
CA SER A 179 -37.24 2.19 2.48
C SER A 179 -38.27 3.29 2.27
N PRO A 180 -38.42 3.92 1.09
CA PRO A 180 -39.47 4.88 0.86
C PRO A 180 -40.89 4.26 0.91
N TRP A 181 -41.01 2.97 0.65
CA TRP A 181 -42.30 2.27 0.55
C TRP A 181 -42.50 1.18 1.58
N TYR A 182 -41.45 0.72 2.21
CA TYR A 182 -41.45 -0.39 3.16
C TYR A 182 -40.57 -0.10 4.38
N ASP A 183 -41.22 -0.16 5.57
CA ASP A 183 -40.53 0.06 6.84
C ASP A 183 -40.02 -1.27 7.41
N GLY A 184 -38.95 -1.76 6.90
CA GLY A 184 -38.32 -3.02 7.31
C GLY A 184 -37.00 -3.28 6.57
N LYS A 185 -36.48 -4.49 6.73
CA LYS A 185 -35.26 -4.88 6.06
C LYS A 185 -35.49 -5.06 4.55
N GLY A 186 -34.70 -4.34 3.77
CA GLY A 186 -34.78 -4.38 2.32
C GLY A 186 -34.27 -5.69 1.72
N PRO A 187 -34.61 -5.96 0.44
CA PRO A 187 -34.18 -7.15 -0.26
C PRO A 187 -32.75 -7.05 -0.83
N GLY A 188 -32.19 -5.85 -1.00
CA GLY A 188 -30.90 -5.61 -1.64
C GLY A 188 -29.71 -5.95 -0.75
N LYS A 189 -29.48 -7.24 -0.46
CA LYS A 189 -28.49 -7.72 0.50
C LYS A 189 -27.19 -8.12 -0.16
N PHE A 190 -26.09 -7.69 0.43
CA PHE A 190 -24.74 -8.09 0.01
C PHE A 190 -23.79 -8.20 1.22
N THR A 191 -22.57 -8.68 0.97
CA THR A 191 -21.52 -8.77 1.98
C THR A 191 -20.19 -8.30 1.38
N LEU A 192 -19.26 -7.95 2.28
CA LEU A 192 -17.90 -7.55 1.93
C LEU A 192 -16.91 -8.66 2.35
N ALA A 193 -15.87 -8.89 1.57
CA ALA A 193 -14.74 -9.75 1.93
C ALA A 193 -13.42 -9.04 1.65
N VAL A 194 -12.43 -9.25 2.54
CA VAL A 194 -11.04 -8.82 2.37
C VAL A 194 -10.17 -10.06 2.43
N ASP A 195 -9.30 -10.27 1.43
CA ASP A 195 -8.48 -11.48 1.25
C ASP A 195 -9.27 -12.78 1.41
N ASN A 196 -10.43 -12.84 0.75
CA ASN A 196 -11.40 -13.95 0.81
C ASN A 196 -12.02 -14.20 2.20
N LYS A 197 -11.73 -13.36 3.19
CA LYS A 197 -12.36 -13.44 4.51
C LYS A 197 -13.60 -12.56 4.51
N LYS A 198 -14.77 -13.20 4.52
CA LYS A 198 -16.07 -12.53 4.59
C LYS A 198 -16.20 -11.79 5.92
N LEU A 199 -16.63 -10.52 5.86
CA LEU A 199 -17.03 -9.76 7.04
C LEU A 199 -18.41 -10.22 7.55
N PRO A 200 -18.67 -10.09 8.86
CA PRO A 200 -19.81 -10.75 9.50
C PRO A 200 -21.17 -10.11 9.18
N VAL A 201 -21.19 -8.88 8.67
CA VAL A 201 -22.41 -8.08 8.53
C VAL A 201 -23.01 -8.21 7.14
N VAL A 202 -24.33 -8.36 7.08
CA VAL A 202 -25.11 -8.19 5.85
C VAL A 202 -25.39 -6.71 5.67
N LEU A 203 -25.18 -6.21 4.48
CA LEU A 203 -25.23 -4.80 4.09
C LEU A 203 -26.39 -4.55 3.11
N GLY A 204 -26.86 -3.30 3.04
CA GLY A 204 -27.82 -2.86 2.03
C GLY A 204 -29.29 -3.10 2.39
N ASP A 205 -29.58 -3.74 3.50
CA ASP A 205 -30.95 -4.06 3.94
C ASP A 205 -31.53 -3.14 4.99
N GLU A 206 -30.77 -2.15 5.48
CA GLU A 206 -31.16 -1.24 6.55
C GLU A 206 -31.09 0.24 6.14
N GLY A 207 -31.73 1.09 6.96
CA GLY A 207 -31.71 2.54 6.80
C GLY A 207 -32.79 3.08 5.87
N LYS A 208 -33.04 4.40 5.96
CA LYS A 208 -34.07 5.13 5.17
C LYS A 208 -33.48 6.08 4.15
N GLN A 209 -32.14 6.20 4.13
CA GLN A 209 -31.37 7.04 3.21
C GLN A 209 -29.99 6.44 3.01
N TRP A 210 -29.19 7.02 2.13
CA TRP A 210 -27.77 6.69 2.03
C TRP A 210 -27.09 6.90 3.39
N MET A 211 -26.44 5.87 3.89
CA MET A 211 -25.80 5.89 5.20
C MET A 211 -24.56 5.02 5.24
N TRP A 212 -23.64 5.34 6.12
CA TRP A 212 -22.52 4.48 6.46
C TRP A 212 -22.98 3.37 7.41
N GLN A 213 -22.98 2.14 6.93
CA GLN A 213 -23.31 0.95 7.72
C GLN A 213 -22.00 0.29 8.20
N PRO A 214 -21.83 0.03 9.52
CA PRO A 214 -20.69 -0.72 10.02
C PRO A 214 -20.69 -2.14 9.45
N ALA A 215 -19.58 -2.55 8.84
CA ALA A 215 -19.40 -3.89 8.26
C ALA A 215 -18.61 -4.85 9.18
N GLY A 216 -18.02 -4.33 10.25
CA GLY A 216 -17.20 -5.09 11.19
C GLY A 216 -15.75 -4.62 11.23
N THR A 217 -14.85 -5.54 11.54
CA THR A 217 -13.41 -5.27 11.59
C THR A 217 -12.63 -6.28 10.76
N VAL A 218 -11.47 -5.87 10.26
CA VAL A 218 -10.53 -6.74 9.56
C VAL A 218 -9.11 -6.48 10.06
N SER A 219 -8.35 -7.55 10.30
CA SER A 219 -6.92 -7.45 10.61
C SER A 219 -6.11 -7.76 9.36
N VAL A 220 -5.29 -6.82 8.93
CA VAL A 220 -4.52 -6.87 7.70
C VAL A 220 -3.05 -6.56 7.92
N LYS A 221 -2.23 -6.93 6.96
CA LYS A 221 -0.85 -6.45 6.81
C LYS A 221 -0.81 -5.27 5.87
N ALA A 222 0.20 -4.40 6.04
CA ALA A 222 0.50 -3.34 5.09
C ALA A 222 0.76 -3.92 3.69
N GLY A 223 0.28 -3.25 2.67
CA GLY A 223 0.41 -3.69 1.28
C GLY A 223 -0.90 -4.12 0.66
N SER A 224 -0.82 -4.86 -0.42
CA SER A 224 -1.96 -5.22 -1.27
C SER A 224 -2.85 -6.27 -0.63
N SER A 225 -4.16 -6.05 -0.71
CA SER A 225 -5.22 -6.99 -0.31
C SER A 225 -6.34 -6.98 -1.35
N SER A 226 -7.00 -8.11 -1.53
CA SER A 226 -8.20 -8.18 -2.37
C SER A 226 -9.42 -7.68 -1.61
N LEU A 227 -10.26 -6.90 -2.27
CA LEU A 227 -11.55 -6.43 -1.76
C LEU A 227 -12.65 -6.94 -2.68
N THR A 228 -13.68 -7.57 -2.12
CA THR A 228 -14.76 -8.21 -2.89
C THR A 228 -16.12 -7.83 -2.33
N LEU A 229 -17.02 -7.38 -3.21
CA LEU A 229 -18.45 -7.25 -2.94
C LEU A 229 -19.14 -8.51 -3.44
N LYS A 230 -19.91 -9.14 -2.56
CA LYS A 230 -20.66 -10.37 -2.87
C LYS A 230 -22.15 -10.13 -2.69
N ASP A 231 -22.87 -10.18 -3.79
CA ASP A 231 -24.33 -10.10 -3.78
C ASP A 231 -24.93 -11.39 -3.20
N LEU A 232 -26.04 -11.21 -2.47
CA LEU A 232 -26.75 -12.33 -1.84
C LEU A 232 -28.13 -12.59 -2.45
N THR A 233 -28.69 -11.63 -3.17
CA THR A 233 -30.11 -11.68 -3.52
C THR A 233 -30.44 -11.27 -4.95
N GLY A 234 -29.57 -10.51 -5.63
CA GLY A 234 -29.87 -9.95 -6.94
C GLY A 234 -30.95 -8.86 -6.94
N PHE A 235 -31.32 -8.33 -5.77
CA PHE A 235 -32.37 -7.33 -5.60
C PHE A 235 -31.81 -5.94 -5.34
N ASN A 236 -30.94 -5.47 -6.23
CA ASN A 236 -30.44 -4.11 -6.28
C ASN A 236 -29.74 -3.65 -4.99
N GLY A 237 -28.92 -4.51 -4.38
CA GLY A 237 -27.97 -4.10 -3.35
C GLY A 237 -27.09 -2.95 -3.87
N ARG A 238 -26.96 -1.88 -3.09
CA ARG A 238 -26.25 -0.65 -3.49
C ARG A 238 -25.05 -0.40 -2.61
N CYS A 239 -23.91 -0.22 -3.23
CA CYS A 239 -22.65 0.11 -2.58
C CYS A 239 -22.03 1.33 -3.26
N ASP A 240 -21.84 2.42 -2.52
CA ASP A 240 -21.21 3.64 -3.00
C ASP A 240 -19.72 3.64 -2.67
N ALA A 241 -19.38 3.54 -1.39
CA ALA A 241 -18.00 3.58 -0.95
C ALA A 241 -17.74 2.66 0.24
N ILE A 242 -16.49 2.25 0.39
CA ILE A 242 -16.00 1.46 1.52
C ILE A 242 -14.91 2.27 2.24
N TYR A 243 -15.07 2.46 3.54
CA TYR A 243 -14.14 3.18 4.37
C TYR A 243 -13.51 2.29 5.43
N PHE A 244 -12.19 2.31 5.50
CA PHE A 244 -11.39 1.61 6.49
C PHE A 244 -10.70 2.62 7.39
N THR A 245 -10.72 2.41 8.70
CA THR A 245 -10.01 3.26 9.66
C THR A 245 -9.47 2.44 10.83
N THR A 246 -8.28 2.78 11.31
CA THR A 246 -7.76 2.22 12.57
C THR A 246 -8.34 2.91 13.80
N GLU A 247 -9.07 4.01 13.61
CA GLU A 247 -9.76 4.71 14.69
C GLU A 247 -11.07 4.02 15.05
N LYS A 248 -11.22 3.68 16.33
CA LYS A 248 -12.34 2.87 16.81
C LYS A 248 -13.69 3.56 16.54
N TRP A 249 -14.49 2.94 15.66
CA TRP A 249 -15.88 3.34 15.35
C TRP A 249 -16.08 4.80 14.94
N GLN A 250 -15.05 5.43 14.35
CA GLN A 250 -15.20 6.75 13.78
C GLN A 250 -15.75 6.64 12.35
N LEU A 251 -16.94 7.19 12.14
CA LEU A 251 -17.53 7.34 10.81
C LEU A 251 -16.66 8.26 9.92
N PRO A 252 -16.70 8.09 8.58
CA PRO A 252 -16.15 9.06 7.64
C PRO A 252 -16.75 10.46 7.89
N PRO A 253 -15.96 11.51 7.62
CA PRO A 253 -16.43 12.88 7.70
C PRO A 253 -17.54 13.20 6.67
#